data_3b3e3b873513ebd78326f7147c3bfabe
#
_entry.id   3b3e3b873513ebd78326f7147c3bfabe
#
_cell.length_a   1.000
_cell.length_b   1.000
_cell.length_c   1.000
_cell.angle_alpha   90.00
_cell.angle_beta   90.00
_cell.angle_gamma   90.00
#
_symmetry.space_group_name_H-M   'P 1'
#
loop_
_entity.id
_entity.type
_entity.pdbx_description
1 polymer ?
#
loop_
_entity_poly.entity_id
_entity_poly.type
_entity_poly.pdbx_seq_one_letter_code
_entity_poly.pdbx_strand_id
1 'polypeptide(L)'
;MGDRMGVKEAVVLRFQELCRLQGIRLNELATRSGVTPSTVYSMVSSRRHDINMVTIKKLCDGLEISLAEFFDSPIFKNLEQEIQ
;
A
#
# COMPACT_ATOMS: atom_id res chain seq x y z
N MET A 1 3.83 2.85 -24.24
CA MET A 1 3.66 3.64 -23.59
C MET A 1 3.72 3.50 -22.32
N GLY A 2 4.39 3.84 -21.77
CA GLY A 2 4.76 3.55 -20.57
C GLY A 2 3.83 3.88 -19.52
N ASP A 3 2.88 3.13 -19.41
CA ASP A 3 1.93 3.37 -18.38
C ASP A 3 2.51 2.89 -17.06
N ARG A 4 3.53 3.57 -16.64
CA ARG A 4 4.10 3.29 -15.34
C ARG A 4 3.24 3.93 -14.27
N MET A 5 3.11 3.25 -13.15
CA MET A 5 2.38 3.80 -12.03
C MET A 5 3.36 4.44 -11.02
N GLY A 6 2.87 5.37 -10.23
CA GLY A 6 3.66 5.96 -9.17
C GLY A 6 3.79 5.01 -7.99
N VAL A 7 4.72 5.30 -7.08
CA VAL A 7 5.01 4.43 -5.95
C VAL A 7 3.79 4.29 -5.02
N LYS A 8 3.05 5.37 -4.79
CA LYS A 8 1.88 5.31 -3.92
C LYS A 8 0.83 4.36 -4.49
N GLU A 9 0.58 4.46 -5.78
CA GLU A 9 -0.39 3.61 -6.47
C GLU A 9 0.02 2.14 -6.36
N ALA A 10 1.29 1.86 -6.53
CA ALA A 10 1.82 0.51 -6.41
C ALA A 10 1.65 -0.03 -4.99
N VAL A 11 1.87 0.81 -3.98
CA VAL A 11 1.69 0.43 -2.58
C VAL A 11 0.23 0.04 -2.32
N VAL A 12 -0.71 0.84 -2.82
CA VAL A 12 -2.14 0.56 -2.64
C VAL A 12 -2.51 -0.76 -3.30
N LEU A 13 -2.05 -0.98 -4.53
CA LEU A 13 -2.34 -2.22 -5.25
C LEU A 13 -1.75 -3.43 -4.53
N ARG A 14 -0.56 -3.27 -3.96
CA ARG A 14 0.07 -4.36 -3.21
C ARG A 14 -0.74 -4.72 -1.96
N PHE A 15 -1.24 -3.72 -1.23
CA PHE A 15 -2.09 -3.98 -0.07
C PHE A 15 -3.39 -4.67 -0.49
N GLN A 16 -3.99 -4.23 -1.58
CA GLN A 16 -5.21 -4.86 -2.08
C GLN A 16 -4.96 -6.33 -2.46
N GLU A 17 -3.84 -6.60 -3.09
CA GLU A 17 -3.44 -7.96 -3.44
C GLU A 17 -3.29 -8.84 -2.20
N LEU A 18 -2.56 -8.35 -1.21
CA LEU A 18 -2.31 -9.11 0.02
C LEU A 18 -3.59 -9.34 0.81
N CYS A 19 -4.46 -8.34 0.87
CA CYS A 19 -5.76 -8.50 1.51
C CYS A 19 -6.59 -9.58 0.82
N ARG A 20 -6.59 -9.56 -0.50
CA ARG A 20 -7.32 -10.57 -1.27
C ARG A 20 -6.77 -11.97 -1.01
N LEU A 21 -5.45 -12.09 -0.93
CA LEU A 21 -4.82 -13.39 -0.66
C LEU A 21 -5.15 -13.91 0.73
N GLN A 22 -5.34 -13.02 1.69
CA GLN A 22 -5.70 -13.40 3.05
C GLN A 22 -7.22 -13.44 3.28
N GLY A 23 -7.99 -13.06 2.29
CA GLY A 23 -9.45 -13.10 2.39
C GLY A 23 -10.02 -12.03 3.31
N ILE A 24 -9.37 -10.89 3.42
CA ILE A 24 -9.86 -9.78 4.25
C ILE A 24 -10.03 -8.53 3.42
N ARG A 25 -10.79 -7.58 3.95
CA ARG A 25 -10.97 -6.28 3.32
C ARG A 25 -9.95 -5.29 3.87
N LEU A 26 -9.70 -4.26 3.10
CA LEU A 26 -8.75 -3.22 3.50
C LEU A 26 -9.16 -2.55 4.81
N ASN A 27 -10.46 -2.30 5.01
CA ASN A 27 -10.94 -1.72 6.25
C ASN A 27 -10.67 -2.63 7.46
N GLU A 28 -10.79 -3.93 7.26
CA GLU A 28 -10.50 -4.90 8.30
C GLU A 28 -9.01 -4.88 8.64
N LEU A 29 -8.17 -4.79 7.63
CA LEU A 29 -6.73 -4.66 7.83
C LEU A 29 -6.42 -3.38 8.60
N ALA A 30 -7.05 -2.27 8.25
CA ALA A 30 -6.85 -1.00 8.96
C ALA A 30 -7.17 -1.15 10.44
N THR A 31 -8.29 -1.78 10.75
CA THR A 31 -8.70 -2.00 12.14
C THR A 31 -7.67 -2.83 12.90
N ARG A 32 -7.18 -3.92 12.32
CA ARG A 32 -6.14 -4.73 12.93
C ARG A 32 -4.87 -3.96 13.16
N SER A 33 -4.60 -3.00 12.31
CA SER A 33 -3.32 -2.29 12.31
C SER A 33 -3.35 -1.01 13.13
N GLY A 34 -4.50 -0.67 13.71
CA GLY A 34 -4.65 0.57 14.46
C GLY A 34 -4.62 1.80 13.57
N VAL A 35 -5.03 1.64 12.32
CA VAL A 35 -5.07 2.74 11.35
C VAL A 35 -6.51 3.19 11.19
N THR A 36 -6.75 4.50 11.23
CA THR A 36 -8.11 5.03 11.16
C THR A 36 -8.67 4.95 9.74
N PRO A 37 -9.99 4.93 9.59
CA PRO A 37 -10.61 4.98 8.26
C PRO A 37 -10.19 6.19 7.45
N SER A 38 -9.98 7.33 8.09
CA SER A 38 -9.51 8.55 7.39
C SER A 38 -8.17 8.31 6.74
N THR A 39 -7.28 7.61 7.42
CA THR A 39 -5.96 7.30 6.90
C THR A 39 -6.07 6.37 5.68
N VAL A 40 -6.97 5.40 5.74
CA VAL A 40 -7.19 4.49 4.60
C VAL A 40 -7.75 5.27 3.42
N TYR A 41 -8.69 6.17 3.65
CA TYR A 41 -9.24 7.01 2.60
C TYR A 41 -8.15 7.85 1.94
N SER A 42 -7.28 8.45 2.75
CA SER A 42 -6.17 9.25 2.23
C SER A 42 -5.22 8.39 1.40
N MET A 43 -4.98 7.18 1.87
CA MET A 43 -4.07 6.26 1.19
C MET A 43 -4.58 5.89 -0.20
N VAL A 44 -5.87 5.60 -0.33
CA VAL A 44 -6.41 5.18 -1.62
C VAL A 44 -6.84 6.34 -2.52
N SER A 45 -6.83 7.56 -1.99
CA SER A 45 -7.28 8.73 -2.76
C SER A 45 -6.30 9.07 -3.88
N SER A 46 -6.79 9.23 -5.08
CA SER A 46 -5.96 9.61 -6.22
C SER A 46 -5.47 11.05 -6.13
N ARG A 47 -6.01 11.85 -5.21
CA ARG A 47 -5.61 13.25 -5.04
C ARG A 47 -4.30 13.37 -4.28
N ARG A 48 -3.92 12.35 -3.52
CA ARG A 48 -2.70 12.40 -2.75
C ARG A 48 -1.64 11.54 -3.42
N HIS A 49 -0.44 12.06 -3.47
CA HIS A 49 0.68 11.38 -4.12
C HIS A 49 1.69 10.81 -3.13
N ASP A 50 1.53 11.13 -1.85
CA ASP A 50 2.46 10.66 -0.83
C ASP A 50 1.79 9.63 0.08
N ILE A 51 2.61 8.84 0.73
CA ILE A 51 2.14 7.86 1.69
C ILE A 51 3.21 7.73 2.76
N ASN A 52 2.76 7.60 3.99
CA ASN A 52 3.67 7.57 5.13
C ASN A 52 4.21 6.16 5.35
N MET A 53 5.54 6.05 5.49
CA MET A 53 6.19 4.75 5.72
C MET A 53 5.73 4.08 7.00
N VAL A 54 5.46 4.86 8.05
CA VAL A 54 4.99 4.28 9.30
C VAL A 54 3.61 3.65 9.12
N THR A 55 2.76 4.28 8.31
CA THR A 55 1.46 3.69 7.97
C THR A 55 1.63 2.37 7.23
N ILE A 56 2.57 2.33 6.28
CA ILE A 56 2.88 1.10 5.56
C ILE A 56 3.32 0.01 6.55
N LYS A 57 4.19 0.38 7.48
CA LYS A 57 4.69 -0.58 8.47
C LYS A 57 3.56 -1.12 9.35
N LYS A 58 2.68 -0.24 9.80
CA LYS A 58 1.54 -0.66 10.63
C LYS A 58 0.66 -1.65 9.89
N LEU A 59 0.38 -1.40 8.62
CA LEU A 59 -0.43 -2.29 7.82
C LEU A 59 0.27 -3.61 7.55
N CYS A 60 1.59 -3.59 7.36
CA CYS A 60 2.38 -4.81 7.23
C CYS A 60 2.31 -5.63 8.51
N ASP A 61 2.37 -4.98 9.66
CA ASP A 61 2.24 -5.67 10.95
C ASP A 61 0.86 -6.34 11.06
N GLY A 62 -0.18 -5.65 10.61
CA GLY A 62 -1.52 -6.23 10.60
C GLY A 62 -1.65 -7.44 9.67
N LEU A 63 -0.84 -7.48 8.62
CA LEU A 63 -0.77 -8.61 7.70
C LEU A 63 0.21 -9.68 8.17
N GLU A 64 0.97 -9.39 9.21
CA GLU A 64 2.01 -10.27 9.77
C GLU A 64 3.11 -10.57 8.74
N ILE A 65 3.51 -9.54 8.02
CA ILE A 65 4.62 -9.63 7.07
C ILE A 65 5.64 -8.54 7.36
N SER A 66 6.86 -8.72 6.87
CA SER A 66 7.90 -7.69 6.99
C SER A 66 7.76 -6.67 5.88
N LEU A 67 8.41 -5.52 6.04
CA LEU A 67 8.49 -4.55 4.96
C LEU A 67 9.19 -5.14 3.73
N ALA A 68 10.20 -5.97 3.96
CA ALA A 68 10.91 -6.61 2.84
C ALA A 68 9.98 -7.49 2.04
N GLU A 69 9.14 -8.28 2.72
CA GLU A 69 8.17 -9.14 2.04
C GLU A 69 7.14 -8.30 1.28
N PHE A 70 6.71 -7.19 1.89
CA PHE A 70 5.75 -6.31 1.25
C PHE A 70 6.28 -5.78 -0.08
N PHE A 71 7.53 -5.32 -0.08
CA PHE A 71 8.11 -4.73 -1.29
C PHE A 71 8.70 -5.76 -2.25
N ASP A 72 8.66 -7.04 -1.89
CA ASP A 72 9.16 -8.09 -2.77
C ASP A 72 8.06 -8.49 -3.76
N SER A 73 7.84 -7.63 -4.73
CA SER A 73 6.81 -7.84 -5.74
C SER A 73 7.22 -7.14 -7.03
N PRO A 74 6.95 -7.76 -8.19
CA PRO A 74 7.27 -7.14 -9.47
C PRO A 74 6.63 -5.77 -9.68
N ILE A 75 5.53 -5.49 -8.98
CA ILE A 75 4.82 -4.24 -9.12
C ILE A 75 5.73 -3.04 -8.79
N PHE A 76 6.76 -3.24 -7.96
CA PHE A 76 7.65 -2.15 -7.57
C PHE A 76 8.87 -1.99 -8.48
N LYS A 77 9.01 -2.81 -9.51
CA LYS A 77 10.23 -2.80 -10.32
C LYS A 77 10.24 -1.77 -11.44
N ASN A 78 9.08 -1.30 -11.86
CA ASN A 78 9.02 -0.43 -13.01
C ASN A 78 8.13 0.76 -12.72
N LEU A 79 8.46 1.48 -11.68
CA LEU A 79 7.67 2.62 -11.24
C LEU A 79 8.08 3.89 -11.96
N GLU A 80 7.14 4.84 -11.97
CA GLU A 80 7.37 6.16 -12.50
C GLU A 80 8.41 6.87 -11.65
N GLN A 81 9.26 7.66 -12.27
CA GLN A 81 10.27 8.42 -11.54
C GLN A 81 9.59 9.56 -10.78
N GLU A 82 9.97 9.74 -9.53
CA GLU A 82 9.39 10.79 -8.71
C GLU A 82 10.15 12.10 -8.77
N ILE A 83 11.36 12.06 -9.25
CA ILE A 83 12.16 13.27 -9.41
C ILE A 83 11.66 14.03 -10.62
N GLN A 84 11.47 15.32 -10.47
CA GLN A 84 10.93 16.15 -11.53
C GLN A 84 11.97 17.06 -12.13
#